data_9104f0d23cdbdfc6d38a1d44292f6d3d
#
_entry.id   9104f0d23cdbdfc6d38a1d44292f6d3d
#
_cell.length_a   1.000
_cell.length_b   1.000
_cell.length_c   1.000
_cell.angle_alpha   90.00
_cell.angle_beta   90.00
_cell.angle_gamma   90.00
#
_symmetry.space_group_name_H-M   'P 1'
#
loop_
_entity.id
_entity.type
_entity.pdbx_description
1 polymer ?
#
loop_
_entity_poly.entity_id
_entity_poly.type
_entity_poly.pdbx_seq_one_letter_code
_entity_poly.pdbx_strand_id
1 'polypeptide(L)'
;IWLWLEFRRVLFRSIVDMPPGTGDTQLTFSQEIKMDGAIIVSTPQEVALLDVKRGIKMFDKLGVKILGLVDNMSYFIGDDNKRYNIFGEGGVKNTAKEFNKEFLGEIPINPKVGTSGDKGKPIVEEDPNNQISKIYIDFAKKIKSTYL
;
A
#
# COMPACT_ATOMS: atom_id res chain seq x y z
N ILE A 1 -5.38 -1.79 3.08
CA ILE A 1 -4.32 -2.46 3.85
C ILE A 1 -4.03 -3.79 3.18
N TRP A 2 -2.80 -3.98 2.70
CA TRP A 2 -2.35 -5.23 2.09
C TRP A 2 -1.56 -6.03 3.11
N LEU A 3 -1.92 -7.30 3.28
CA LEU A 3 -1.26 -8.22 4.19
C LEU A 3 -0.45 -9.28 3.45
N TRP A 4 0.76 -9.54 3.95
CA TRP A 4 1.61 -10.63 3.48
C TRP A 4 1.50 -11.83 4.42
N LEU A 5 1.22 -13.00 3.84
CA LEU A 5 1.13 -14.28 4.54
C LEU A 5 2.16 -15.26 3.98
N GLU A 6 3.01 -15.81 4.82
CA GLU A 6 3.82 -16.97 4.48
C GLU A 6 3.23 -18.23 5.12
N PHE A 7 2.74 -19.16 4.30
CA PHE A 7 2.46 -20.52 4.74
C PHE A 7 3.73 -21.36 4.60
N ARG A 8 4.38 -21.69 5.69
CA ARG A 8 5.66 -22.42 5.74
C ARG A 8 5.67 -23.83 5.10
N ARG A 9 4.54 -24.34 4.61
CA ARG A 9 4.44 -25.67 3.98
C ARG A 9 4.10 -25.66 2.51
N VAL A 10 3.86 -24.52 1.89
CA VAL A 10 3.54 -24.41 0.45
C VAL A 10 4.35 -23.27 -0.11
N LEU A 11 4.96 -23.47 -1.27
CA LEU A 11 5.78 -22.49 -2.02
C LEU A 11 5.00 -21.23 -2.48
N PHE A 12 3.88 -20.90 -1.86
CA PHE A 12 3.01 -19.80 -2.25
C PHE A 12 3.01 -18.73 -1.17
N ARG A 13 3.17 -17.48 -1.61
CA ARG A 13 2.93 -16.28 -0.83
C ARG A 13 1.57 -15.72 -1.18
N SER A 14 0.79 -15.37 -0.19
CA SER A 14 -0.51 -14.75 -0.39
C SER A 14 -0.46 -13.29 0.01
N ILE A 15 -1.03 -12.44 -0.82
CA ILE A 15 -1.32 -11.05 -0.50
C ILE A 15 -2.82 -10.98 -0.23
N VAL A 16 -3.20 -10.52 0.96
CA VAL A 16 -4.60 -10.40 1.36
C VAL A 16 -4.99 -8.93 1.31
N ASP A 17 -6.01 -8.63 0.51
CA ASP A 17 -6.64 -7.31 0.50
C ASP A 17 -7.65 -7.25 1.64
N MET A 18 -7.36 -6.40 2.64
CA MET A 18 -8.18 -6.27 3.83
C MET A 18 -9.24 -5.18 3.61
N PRO A 19 -10.44 -5.34 4.18
CA PRO A 19 -11.44 -4.28 4.17
C PRO A 19 -10.90 -3.01 4.83
N PRO A 20 -11.42 -1.82 4.51
CA PRO A 20 -10.94 -0.56 5.08
C PRO A 20 -11.26 -0.46 6.57
N GLY A 21 -10.45 0.35 7.28
CA GLY A 21 -10.66 0.66 8.69
C GLY A 21 -9.86 -0.21 9.64
N THR A 22 -10.22 -0.17 10.93
CA THR A 22 -9.60 -0.91 12.03
C THR A 22 -10.63 -1.71 12.82
N GLY A 23 -11.61 -2.27 12.10
CA GLY A 23 -12.73 -2.99 12.68
C GLY A 23 -12.39 -4.41 13.17
N ASP A 24 -13.38 -5.08 13.72
CA ASP A 24 -13.24 -6.42 14.32
C ASP A 24 -12.72 -7.47 13.32
N THR A 25 -13.05 -7.33 12.05
CA THR A 25 -12.58 -8.26 11.00
C THR A 25 -11.07 -8.23 10.86
N GLN A 26 -10.46 -7.03 10.80
CA GLN A 26 -9.00 -6.91 10.73
C GLN A 26 -8.34 -7.40 12.00
N LEU A 27 -8.93 -7.07 13.14
CA LEU A 27 -8.42 -7.47 14.44
C LEU A 27 -8.41 -9.00 14.56
N THR A 28 -9.56 -9.66 14.30
CA THR A 28 -9.69 -11.11 14.33
C THR A 28 -8.74 -11.79 13.35
N PHE A 29 -8.70 -11.31 12.10
CA PHE A 29 -7.80 -11.85 11.10
C PHE A 29 -6.33 -11.77 11.54
N SER A 30 -5.93 -10.64 12.10
CA SER A 30 -4.56 -10.40 12.56
C SER A 30 -4.18 -11.22 13.81
N GLN A 31 -5.16 -11.68 14.58
CA GLN A 31 -4.95 -12.54 15.74
C GLN A 31 -4.88 -14.01 15.37
N GLU A 32 -5.71 -14.45 14.43
CA GLU A 32 -5.85 -15.86 14.05
C GLU A 32 -4.81 -16.31 13.01
N ILE A 33 -4.31 -15.37 12.18
CA ILE A 33 -3.41 -15.70 11.09
C ILE A 33 -2.04 -15.07 11.34
N LYS A 34 -1.00 -15.91 11.32
CA LYS A 34 0.37 -15.42 11.40
C LYS A 34 0.75 -14.72 10.10
N MET A 35 0.93 -13.40 10.20
CA MET A 35 1.33 -12.55 9.09
C MET A 35 2.80 -12.21 9.14
N ASP A 36 3.47 -12.17 7.99
CA ASP A 36 4.86 -11.71 7.90
C ASP A 36 4.95 -10.19 8.00
N GLY A 37 3.90 -9.50 7.61
CA GLY A 37 3.78 -8.06 7.77
C GLY A 37 2.60 -7.44 7.04
N ALA A 38 2.42 -6.14 7.22
CA ALA A 38 1.36 -5.34 6.62
C ALA A 38 1.93 -4.18 5.81
N ILE A 39 1.31 -3.86 4.69
CA ILE A 39 1.55 -2.63 3.93
C ILE A 39 0.30 -1.76 4.10
N ILE A 40 0.50 -0.51 4.51
CA ILE A 40 -0.59 0.45 4.67
C ILE A 40 -0.64 1.34 3.44
N VAL A 41 -1.77 1.32 2.74
CA VAL A 41 -2.01 2.14 1.55
C VAL A 41 -3.04 3.21 1.89
N SER A 42 -2.73 4.46 1.61
CA SER A 42 -3.61 5.59 1.88
C SER A 42 -3.45 6.69 0.84
N THR A 43 -4.42 7.59 0.79
CA THR A 43 -4.31 8.87 0.09
C THR A 43 -3.71 9.92 1.03
N PRO A 44 -3.18 11.06 0.50
CA PRO A 44 -2.56 12.09 1.32
C PRO A 44 -3.54 12.96 2.12
N GLN A 45 -4.85 12.74 2.01
CA GLN A 45 -5.88 13.52 2.70
C GLN A 45 -5.82 13.32 4.23
N GLU A 46 -5.96 14.39 4.99
CA GLU A 46 -5.90 14.34 6.46
C GLU A 46 -6.91 13.37 7.08
N VAL A 47 -8.12 13.29 6.53
CA VAL A 47 -9.15 12.38 7.02
C VAL A 47 -8.72 10.91 6.86
N ALA A 48 -8.08 10.57 5.75
CA ALA A 48 -7.54 9.23 5.51
C ALA A 48 -6.35 8.93 6.45
N LEU A 49 -5.51 9.93 6.72
CA LEU A 49 -4.36 9.78 7.62
C LEU A 49 -4.75 9.48 9.08
N LEU A 50 -5.94 9.91 9.52
CA LEU A 50 -6.46 9.54 10.84
C LEU A 50 -6.64 8.01 10.96
N ASP A 51 -7.18 7.38 9.91
CA ASP A 51 -7.36 5.93 9.89
C ASP A 51 -6.02 5.19 9.72
N VAL A 52 -5.07 5.75 8.96
CA VAL A 52 -3.70 5.25 8.90
C VAL A 52 -3.06 5.20 10.28
N LYS A 53 -3.15 6.28 11.05
CA LYS A 53 -2.60 6.36 12.41
C LYS A 53 -3.24 5.34 13.35
N ARG A 54 -4.53 5.10 13.22
CA ARG A 54 -5.25 4.05 13.97
C ARG A 54 -4.76 2.65 13.57
N GLY A 55 -4.63 2.41 12.26
CA GLY A 55 -4.12 1.15 11.70
C GLY A 55 -2.70 0.83 12.17
N ILE A 56 -1.80 1.81 12.15
CA ILE A 56 -0.43 1.66 12.67
C ILE A 56 -0.46 1.21 14.14
N LYS A 57 -1.21 1.93 14.99
CA LYS A 57 -1.31 1.60 16.41
C LYS A 57 -1.91 0.22 16.66
N MET A 58 -2.88 -0.20 15.84
CA MET A 58 -3.48 -1.53 15.92
C MET A 58 -2.44 -2.61 15.60
N PHE A 59 -1.74 -2.51 14.47
CA PHE A 59 -0.73 -3.49 14.08
C PHE A 59 0.45 -3.54 15.06
N ASP A 60 0.90 -2.39 15.58
CA ASP A 60 1.94 -2.34 16.61
C ASP A 60 1.50 -3.06 17.88
N LYS A 61 0.22 -2.91 18.33
CA LYS A 61 -0.33 -3.66 19.46
C LYS A 61 -0.39 -5.16 19.24
N LEU A 62 -0.67 -5.58 18.02
CA LEU A 62 -0.77 -7.00 17.64
C LEU A 62 0.59 -7.64 17.32
N GLY A 63 1.67 -6.86 17.38
CA GLY A 63 2.99 -7.35 17.03
C GLY A 63 3.16 -7.65 15.55
N VAL A 64 2.29 -7.11 14.69
CA VAL A 64 2.38 -7.25 13.23
C VAL A 64 3.34 -6.22 12.69
N LYS A 65 4.38 -6.66 12.00
CA LYS A 65 5.37 -5.77 11.39
C LYS A 65 4.75 -4.94 10.27
N ILE A 66 4.89 -3.62 10.31
CA ILE A 66 4.51 -2.76 9.19
C ILE A 66 5.71 -2.67 8.25
N LEU A 67 5.56 -3.22 7.03
CA LEU A 67 6.60 -3.26 5.99
C LEU A 67 6.79 -1.89 5.33
N GLY A 68 5.76 -1.07 5.35
CA GLY A 68 5.82 0.30 4.90
C GLY A 68 4.47 0.91 4.57
N LEU A 69 4.51 2.21 4.24
CA LEU A 69 3.37 3.01 3.83
C LEU A 69 3.50 3.39 2.35
N VAL A 70 2.38 3.35 1.64
CA VAL A 70 2.26 3.77 0.23
C VAL A 70 1.28 4.94 0.14
N ASP A 71 1.70 6.00 -0.54
CA ASP A 71 0.86 7.15 -0.86
C ASP A 71 0.19 6.92 -2.23
N ASN A 72 -1.08 6.50 -2.19
CA ASN A 72 -1.86 6.20 -3.39
C ASN A 72 -2.64 7.43 -3.85
N MET A 73 -2.80 7.59 -5.15
CA MET A 73 -3.40 8.77 -5.77
C MET A 73 -2.73 10.08 -5.32
N SER A 74 -1.41 10.02 -5.10
CA SER A 74 -0.63 11.10 -4.51
C SER A 74 -0.58 12.34 -5.40
N TYR A 75 -0.59 12.17 -6.72
CA TYR A 75 -0.58 13.26 -7.68
C TYR A 75 -1.16 12.83 -9.02
N PHE A 76 -1.43 13.80 -9.87
CA PHE A 76 -1.82 13.65 -11.27
C PHE A 76 -0.84 14.42 -12.14
N ILE A 77 -0.49 13.87 -13.29
CA ILE A 77 0.27 14.59 -14.33
C ILE A 77 -0.70 15.04 -15.39
N GLY A 78 -0.85 16.36 -15.54
CA GLY A 78 -1.70 16.96 -16.55
C GLY A 78 -1.10 16.90 -17.96
N ASP A 79 -1.90 17.28 -18.96
CA ASP A 79 -1.47 17.35 -20.37
C ASP A 79 -0.35 18.38 -20.60
N ASP A 80 -0.21 19.33 -19.67
CA ASP A 80 0.87 20.32 -19.62
C ASP A 80 2.16 19.78 -18.97
N ASN A 81 2.22 18.48 -18.67
CA ASN A 81 3.31 17.80 -17.96
C ASN A 81 3.57 18.33 -16.53
N LYS A 82 2.62 19.07 -15.94
CA LYS A 82 2.74 19.51 -14.56
C LYS A 82 2.13 18.51 -13.60
N ARG A 83 2.71 18.48 -12.41
CA ARG A 83 2.22 17.69 -11.27
C ARG A 83 1.15 18.47 -10.51
N TYR A 84 0.01 17.83 -10.29
CA TYR A 84 -1.11 18.35 -9.52
C TYR A 84 -1.37 17.45 -8.31
N ASN A 85 -1.22 18.00 -7.11
CA ASN A 85 -1.45 17.30 -5.86
C ASN A 85 -2.94 17.46 -5.44
N ILE A 86 -3.84 16.74 -6.12
CA ILE A 86 -5.29 16.89 -6.01
C ILE A 86 -5.78 16.65 -4.57
N PHE A 87 -5.19 15.68 -3.88
CA PHE A 87 -5.59 15.27 -2.53
C PHE A 87 -4.65 15.75 -1.41
N GLY A 88 -3.74 16.68 -1.72
CA GLY A 88 -2.71 17.16 -0.80
C GLY A 88 -1.33 16.59 -1.13
N GLU A 89 -0.34 16.95 -0.34
CA GLU A 89 1.05 16.61 -0.59
C GLU A 89 1.75 16.09 0.67
N GLY A 90 2.45 14.95 0.53
CA GLY A 90 3.36 14.44 1.54
C GLY A 90 2.73 13.92 2.84
N GLY A 91 1.39 13.87 2.95
CA GLY A 91 0.71 13.47 4.18
C GLY A 91 1.11 12.07 4.66
N VAL A 92 1.12 11.09 3.76
CA VAL A 92 1.50 9.69 4.08
C VAL A 92 2.98 9.61 4.43
N LYS A 93 3.85 10.31 3.70
CA LYS A 93 5.29 10.35 3.96
C LYS A 93 5.60 10.95 5.33
N ASN A 94 4.92 12.04 5.69
CA ASN A 94 5.08 12.67 7.01
C ASN A 94 4.57 11.75 8.13
N THR A 95 3.45 11.06 7.91
CA THR A 95 2.93 10.07 8.86
C THR A 95 3.89 8.88 9.02
N ALA A 96 4.48 8.38 7.94
CA ALA A 96 5.50 7.34 8.01
C ALA A 96 6.68 7.78 8.89
N LYS A 97 7.17 9.00 8.70
CA LYS A 97 8.24 9.59 9.51
C LYS A 97 7.83 9.75 10.98
N GLU A 98 6.62 10.25 11.25
CA GLU A 98 6.08 10.44 12.62
C GLU A 98 6.09 9.12 13.40
N PHE A 99 5.73 8.02 12.76
CA PHE A 99 5.64 6.69 13.38
C PHE A 99 6.90 5.83 13.18
N ASN A 100 7.98 6.40 12.65
CA ASN A 100 9.22 5.66 12.33
C ASN A 100 8.97 4.39 11.51
N LYS A 101 8.14 4.53 10.48
CA LYS A 101 7.83 3.45 9.52
C LYS A 101 8.44 3.78 8.16
N GLU A 102 8.72 2.74 7.37
CA GLU A 102 9.25 2.90 6.02
C GLU A 102 8.22 3.58 5.10
N PHE A 103 8.65 4.54 4.29
CA PHE A 103 7.86 5.09 3.19
C PHE A 103 8.27 4.39 1.89
N LEU A 104 7.39 3.59 1.33
CA LEU A 104 7.67 2.80 0.13
C LEU A 104 7.67 3.66 -1.14
N GLY A 105 6.76 4.64 -1.21
CA GLY A 105 6.70 5.59 -2.31
C GLY A 105 5.29 6.05 -2.64
N GLU A 106 5.18 6.69 -3.80
CA GLU A 106 3.96 7.34 -4.31
C GLU A 106 3.44 6.61 -5.56
N ILE A 107 2.11 6.50 -5.66
CA ILE A 107 1.42 6.01 -6.87
C ILE A 107 0.58 7.18 -7.40
N PRO A 108 0.81 7.66 -8.64
CA PRO A 108 0.01 8.73 -9.21
C PRO A 108 -1.39 8.26 -9.62
N ILE A 109 -2.29 9.22 -9.77
CA ILE A 109 -3.58 8.99 -10.41
C ILE A 109 -3.32 8.70 -11.89
N ASN A 110 -3.81 7.55 -12.38
CA ASN A 110 -3.74 7.21 -13.78
C ASN A 110 -4.98 6.41 -14.20
N PRO A 111 -5.75 6.86 -15.20
CA PRO A 111 -6.95 6.17 -15.67
C PRO A 111 -6.71 4.74 -16.15
N LYS A 112 -5.51 4.43 -16.66
CA LYS A 112 -5.16 3.07 -17.11
C LYS A 112 -5.19 2.07 -15.95
N VAL A 113 -4.88 2.48 -14.72
CA VAL A 113 -4.93 1.57 -13.56
C VAL A 113 -6.36 1.10 -13.32
N GLY A 114 -7.34 2.03 -13.36
CA GLY A 114 -8.74 1.68 -13.21
C GLY A 114 -9.23 0.80 -14.37
N THR A 115 -9.00 1.23 -15.62
CA THR A 115 -9.50 0.50 -16.80
C THR A 115 -8.87 -0.89 -16.95
N SER A 116 -7.61 -1.08 -16.56
CA SER A 116 -6.97 -2.40 -16.58
C SER A 116 -7.51 -3.29 -15.45
N GLY A 117 -7.75 -2.71 -14.28
CA GLY A 117 -8.38 -3.40 -13.15
C GLY A 117 -9.79 -3.89 -13.48
N ASP A 118 -10.64 -3.04 -14.08
CA ASP A 118 -12.00 -3.39 -14.50
C ASP A 118 -12.04 -4.57 -15.50
N LYS A 119 -11.00 -4.69 -16.31
CA LYS A 119 -10.83 -5.82 -17.25
C LYS A 119 -10.27 -7.08 -16.58
N GLY A 120 -9.97 -7.05 -15.29
CA GLY A 120 -9.31 -8.14 -14.59
C GLY A 120 -7.87 -8.40 -15.03
N LYS A 121 -7.23 -7.42 -15.69
CA LYS A 121 -5.86 -7.51 -16.18
C LYS A 121 -5.02 -6.38 -15.58
N PRO A 122 -4.25 -6.65 -14.51
CA PRO A 122 -3.47 -5.62 -13.84
C PRO A 122 -2.53 -4.88 -14.79
N ILE A 123 -2.34 -3.57 -14.58
CA ILE A 123 -1.49 -2.73 -15.45
C ILE A 123 -0.07 -3.27 -15.59
N VAL A 124 0.44 -3.94 -14.57
CA VAL A 124 1.79 -4.56 -14.57
C VAL A 124 1.89 -5.69 -15.60
N GLU A 125 0.77 -6.37 -15.87
CA GLU A 125 0.67 -7.43 -16.87
C GLU A 125 0.30 -6.86 -18.26
N GLU A 126 -0.63 -5.90 -18.31
CA GLU A 126 -1.11 -5.30 -19.54
C GLU A 126 -0.03 -4.46 -20.24
N ASP A 127 0.72 -3.66 -19.46
CA ASP A 127 1.78 -2.77 -19.94
C ASP A 127 2.97 -2.74 -18.96
N PRO A 128 3.84 -3.77 -18.98
CA PRO A 128 4.96 -3.87 -18.04
C PRO A 128 5.97 -2.72 -18.13
N ASN A 129 6.05 -2.04 -19.28
CA ASN A 129 6.97 -0.94 -19.52
C ASN A 129 6.43 0.42 -19.10
N ASN A 130 5.15 0.48 -18.73
CA ASN A 130 4.51 1.69 -18.24
C ASN A 130 5.20 2.21 -16.98
N GLN A 131 5.23 3.51 -16.80
CA GLN A 131 5.81 4.15 -15.61
C GLN A 131 5.14 3.67 -14.32
N ILE A 132 3.82 3.48 -14.33
CA ILE A 132 3.07 2.98 -13.17
C ILE A 132 3.46 1.54 -12.84
N SER A 133 3.59 0.69 -13.87
CA SER A 133 4.02 -0.70 -13.71
C SER A 133 5.40 -0.79 -13.06
N LYS A 134 6.31 0.09 -13.45
CA LYS A 134 7.65 0.18 -12.83
C LYS A 134 7.58 0.54 -11.35
N ILE A 135 6.68 1.45 -10.95
CA ILE A 135 6.47 1.81 -9.54
C ILE A 135 6.06 0.57 -8.73
N TYR A 136 5.05 -0.19 -9.21
CA TYR A 136 4.62 -1.43 -8.53
C TYR A 136 5.73 -2.48 -8.47
N ILE A 137 6.49 -2.66 -9.55
CA ILE A 137 7.62 -3.60 -9.60
C ILE A 137 8.71 -3.18 -8.61
N ASP A 138 9.00 -1.88 -8.51
CA ASP A 138 10.02 -1.38 -7.58
C ASP A 138 9.58 -1.54 -6.12
N PHE A 139 8.30 -1.34 -5.79
CA PHE A 139 7.76 -1.69 -4.47
C PHE A 139 7.94 -3.17 -4.15
N ALA A 140 7.59 -4.04 -5.10
CA ALA A 140 7.73 -5.48 -4.92
C ALA A 140 9.20 -5.89 -4.71
N LYS A 141 10.14 -5.31 -5.48
CA LYS A 141 11.58 -5.54 -5.29
C LYS A 141 12.07 -5.06 -3.94
N LYS A 142 11.66 -3.85 -3.51
CA LYS A 142 12.04 -3.28 -2.22
C LYS A 142 11.55 -4.16 -1.07
N ILE A 143 10.31 -4.60 -1.10
CA ILE A 143 9.75 -5.50 -0.10
C ILE A 143 10.51 -6.82 -0.10
N LYS A 144 10.72 -7.42 -1.27
CA LYS A 144 11.45 -8.68 -1.40
C LYS A 144 12.87 -8.60 -0.84
N SER A 145 13.61 -7.55 -1.15
CA SER A 145 15.02 -7.40 -0.70
C SER A 145 15.15 -7.12 0.79
N THR A 146 14.13 -6.54 1.43
CA THR A 146 14.20 -6.11 2.83
C THR A 146 13.62 -7.14 3.79
N TYR A 147 12.65 -7.95 3.34
CA TYR A 147 11.84 -8.78 4.23
C TYR A 147 11.76 -10.26 3.81
N LEU A 148 12.40 -10.63 2.71
CA LEU A 148 12.36 -11.97 2.14
C LEU A 148 13.75 -12.48 1.77
#